data_01045e0c4cbf6d8212183865c9bf13bf
#
_entry.id   01045e0c4cbf6d8212183865c9bf13bf
#
_cell.length_a   1.000
_cell.length_b   1.000
_cell.length_c   1.000
_cell.angle_alpha   90.00
_cell.angle_beta   90.00
_cell.angle_gamma   90.00
#
_symmetry.space_group_name_H-M   'P 1'
#
loop_
_entity.id
_entity.type
_entity.pdbx_description
1 polymer ?
#
loop_
_entity_poly.entity_id
_entity_poly.type
_entity_poly.pdbx_seq_one_letter_code
_entity_poly.pdbx_strand_id
1 'polypeptide(L)'
;MLVLRRAVIRRLRLLWKALGRSGGRLLTQGALTVALIAGALGLAVYAVPHAGPDWAYGEETEPVADSEQDDDPPLAVPPGVDAIPCVPAGPAPGSTTDPNSDMDSRLKAWADNLAHVGISPRALQAYGNAEIVLAGVKPQCHLSWTTLAGIGSVETNHGTTGGTSLGADGRPVEQIRGPALDGTNNNKRIPDTDGGEYDGDTKFDRAVGPMQFIPQTWERWKADGDGDGVSDPNDIDDVAVAAGHYLCADGRDLSRAADWYAAVFAYNHLDSYVRDVYARADEYGKKSRSR
;
A
#
# COMPACT_ATOMS: atom_id res chain seq x y z
N MET A 1 20.78 -30.58 -43.01
CA MET A 1 19.95 -29.43 -42.65
C MET A 1 19.39 -28.60 -43.82
N LEU A 2 19.92 -28.72 -45.03
CA LEU A 2 19.43 -27.94 -46.20
C LEU A 2 18.14 -28.49 -46.85
N VAL A 3 17.83 -29.76 -46.73
CA VAL A 3 16.68 -30.40 -47.40
C VAL A 3 15.35 -30.05 -46.70
N LEU A 4 15.34 -29.89 -45.37
CA LEU A 4 14.14 -29.51 -44.60
C LEU A 4 13.67 -28.07 -44.87
N ARG A 5 14.61 -27.14 -45.09
CA ARG A 5 14.28 -25.74 -45.39
C ARG A 5 13.56 -25.57 -46.73
N ARG A 6 13.91 -26.35 -47.74
CA ARG A 6 13.25 -26.27 -49.06
C ARG A 6 11.82 -26.82 -49.06
N ALA A 7 11.54 -27.83 -48.23
CA ALA A 7 10.20 -28.42 -48.14
C ALA A 7 9.21 -27.47 -47.43
N VAL A 8 9.66 -26.75 -46.38
CA VAL A 8 8.83 -25.79 -45.65
C VAL A 8 8.48 -24.56 -46.51
N ILE A 9 9.45 -24.03 -47.26
CA ILE A 9 9.23 -22.89 -48.16
C ILE A 9 8.28 -23.22 -49.28
N ARG A 10 8.34 -24.45 -49.81
CA ARG A 10 7.43 -24.89 -50.88
C ARG A 10 5.98 -25.09 -50.40
N ARG A 11 5.77 -25.55 -49.16
CA ARG A 11 4.44 -25.68 -48.55
C ARG A 11 3.83 -24.30 -48.20
N LEU A 12 4.64 -23.36 -47.72
CA LEU A 12 4.20 -21.99 -47.47
C LEU A 12 3.76 -21.26 -48.75
N ARG A 13 4.48 -21.46 -49.89
CA ARG A 13 4.06 -20.86 -51.18
C ARG A 13 2.79 -21.45 -51.74
N LEU A 14 2.48 -22.74 -51.48
CA LEU A 14 1.24 -23.39 -51.90
C LEU A 14 0.04 -22.91 -51.06
N LEU A 15 0.24 -22.70 -49.77
CA LEU A 15 -0.76 -22.12 -48.89
C LEU A 15 -1.09 -20.65 -49.25
N TRP A 16 -0.08 -19.88 -49.65
CA TRP A 16 -0.30 -18.50 -50.12
C TRP A 16 -1.08 -18.41 -51.44
N LYS A 17 -0.92 -19.36 -52.34
CA LYS A 17 -1.68 -19.44 -53.61
C LYS A 17 -3.12 -19.94 -53.40
N ALA A 18 -3.40 -20.72 -52.36
CA ALA A 18 -4.73 -21.20 -52.02
C ALA A 18 -5.59 -20.11 -51.33
N LEU A 19 -4.94 -19.19 -50.60
CA LEU A 19 -5.60 -18.07 -49.90
C LEU A 19 -5.96 -16.89 -50.81
N GLY A 20 -5.50 -16.89 -52.05
CA GLY A 20 -5.68 -15.78 -53.00
C GLY A 20 -6.94 -15.83 -53.87
N ARG A 21 -7.81 -16.86 -53.74
CA ARG A 21 -9.06 -16.92 -54.48
C ARG A 21 -10.26 -17.12 -53.56
N SER A 22 -11.06 -16.06 -53.42
CA SER A 22 -12.38 -16.02 -52.79
C SER A 22 -12.42 -16.34 -51.27
N GLY A 23 -12.11 -15.40 -50.42
CA GLY A 23 -12.28 -15.46 -48.99
C GLY A 23 -11.20 -14.72 -48.17
N GLY A 24 -10.15 -14.23 -48.81
CA GLY A 24 -8.95 -13.70 -48.17
C GLY A 24 -9.14 -12.44 -47.34
N ARG A 25 -10.22 -11.67 -47.54
CA ARG A 25 -10.45 -10.45 -46.76
C ARG A 25 -10.94 -10.70 -45.34
N LEU A 26 -11.73 -11.75 -45.13
CA LEU A 26 -12.26 -12.10 -43.80
C LEU A 26 -11.19 -12.77 -42.92
N LEU A 27 -10.33 -13.63 -43.50
CA LEU A 27 -9.27 -14.29 -42.77
C LEU A 27 -8.09 -13.36 -42.43
N THR A 28 -7.75 -12.41 -43.31
CA THR A 28 -6.71 -11.41 -42.99
C THR A 28 -7.17 -10.41 -41.97
N GLN A 29 -8.43 -10.01 -41.96
CA GLN A 29 -8.99 -9.16 -40.91
C GLN A 29 -9.05 -9.89 -39.57
N GLY A 30 -9.47 -11.16 -39.52
CA GLY A 30 -9.47 -11.98 -38.31
C GLY A 30 -8.07 -12.20 -37.75
N ALA A 31 -7.07 -12.48 -38.61
CA ALA A 31 -5.67 -12.66 -38.18
C ALA A 31 -5.03 -11.35 -37.68
N LEU A 32 -5.37 -10.20 -38.27
CA LEU A 32 -4.91 -8.90 -37.79
C LEU A 32 -5.58 -8.53 -36.46
N THR A 33 -6.87 -8.82 -36.28
CA THR A 33 -7.59 -8.57 -35.03
C THR A 33 -7.06 -9.45 -33.91
N VAL A 34 -6.77 -10.72 -34.15
CA VAL A 34 -6.16 -11.62 -33.16
C VAL A 34 -4.73 -11.17 -32.81
N ALA A 35 -3.94 -10.72 -33.79
CA ALA A 35 -2.60 -10.20 -33.53
C ALA A 35 -2.62 -8.88 -32.75
N LEU A 36 -3.59 -8.01 -32.99
CA LEU A 36 -3.78 -6.76 -32.22
C LEU A 36 -4.28 -7.03 -30.81
N ILE A 37 -5.19 -7.98 -30.61
CA ILE A 37 -5.64 -8.39 -29.29
C ILE A 37 -4.52 -9.08 -28.51
N ALA A 38 -3.75 -9.97 -29.14
CA ALA A 38 -2.59 -10.59 -28.51
C ALA A 38 -1.47 -9.58 -28.20
N GLY A 39 -1.27 -8.59 -29.06
CA GLY A 39 -0.35 -7.46 -28.84
C GLY A 39 -0.81 -6.57 -27.69
N ALA A 40 -2.10 -6.25 -27.62
CA ALA A 40 -2.67 -5.44 -26.53
C ALA A 40 -2.66 -6.18 -25.19
N LEU A 41 -2.97 -7.48 -25.19
CA LEU A 41 -2.87 -8.33 -23.98
C LEU A 41 -1.41 -8.54 -23.57
N GLY A 42 -0.49 -8.71 -24.52
CA GLY A 42 0.95 -8.80 -24.26
C GLY A 42 1.51 -7.50 -23.67
N LEU A 43 1.08 -6.34 -24.18
CA LEU A 43 1.42 -5.03 -23.62
C LEU A 43 0.80 -4.83 -22.23
N ALA A 44 -0.46 -5.25 -22.02
CA ALA A 44 -1.11 -5.17 -20.71
C ALA A 44 -0.41 -6.07 -19.68
N VAL A 45 0.02 -7.28 -20.06
CA VAL A 45 0.75 -8.20 -19.16
C VAL A 45 2.19 -7.73 -18.90
N TYR A 46 2.82 -7.01 -19.83
CA TYR A 46 4.17 -6.47 -19.64
C TYR A 46 4.21 -5.10 -18.94
N ALA A 47 3.11 -4.33 -19.01
CA ALA A 47 3.02 -3.01 -18.38
C ALA A 47 2.52 -3.04 -16.93
N VAL A 48 1.91 -4.15 -16.47
CA VAL A 48 1.30 -4.25 -15.14
C VAL A 48 2.27 -4.56 -13.99
N PRO A 49 3.48 -5.15 -14.17
CA PRO A 49 4.37 -5.42 -13.02
C PRO A 49 5.06 -4.19 -12.41
N HIS A 50 4.99 -3.01 -13.05
CA HIS A 50 5.76 -1.84 -12.61
C HIS A 50 4.89 -0.61 -12.34
N ALA A 51 3.57 -0.74 -12.38
CA ALA A 51 2.68 0.33 -11.96
C ALA A 51 2.57 0.31 -10.43
N GLY A 52 3.50 0.99 -9.77
CA GLY A 52 3.20 1.60 -8.49
C GLY A 52 1.97 2.50 -8.63
N PRO A 53 1.34 2.95 -7.56
CA PRO A 53 0.20 3.84 -7.65
C PRO A 53 0.55 5.05 -8.53
N ASP A 54 -0.35 5.43 -9.46
CA ASP A 54 -0.09 6.49 -10.46
C ASP A 54 0.26 7.86 -9.86
N TRP A 55 -0.01 8.08 -8.57
CA TRP A 55 0.50 9.23 -7.85
C TRP A 55 2.02 9.18 -7.61
N ALA A 56 2.63 8.02 -7.78
CA ALA A 56 4.06 7.78 -7.64
C ALA A 56 4.90 8.26 -8.85
N TYR A 57 4.28 8.49 -10.01
CA TYR A 57 4.99 8.90 -11.21
C TYR A 57 4.63 10.34 -11.57
N GLY A 58 5.32 11.30 -10.96
CA GLY A 58 5.48 12.63 -11.56
C GLY A 58 6.20 12.47 -12.90
N GLU A 59 5.81 13.22 -13.94
CA GLU A 59 6.61 13.35 -15.17
C GLU A 59 8.07 13.59 -14.78
N GLU A 60 9.00 12.91 -15.48
CA GLU A 60 10.43 13.18 -15.38
C GLU A 60 10.65 14.68 -15.61
N THR A 61 10.72 15.46 -14.55
CA THR A 61 11.37 16.74 -14.61
C THR A 61 12.84 16.45 -14.78
N GLU A 62 13.44 17.02 -15.84
CA GLU A 62 14.88 17.04 -16.07
C GLU A 62 15.63 17.18 -14.75
N PRO A 63 16.75 16.48 -14.54
CA PRO A 63 17.47 16.55 -13.29
C PRO A 63 17.87 18.02 -13.06
N VAL A 64 17.27 18.60 -12.03
CA VAL A 64 17.74 19.88 -11.50
C VAL A 64 19.15 19.59 -10.98
N ALA A 65 20.13 20.20 -11.64
CA ALA A 65 21.53 20.08 -11.28
C ALA A 65 21.72 20.46 -9.82
N ASP A 66 22.43 19.57 -9.10
CA ASP A 66 23.12 19.80 -7.84
C ASP A 66 22.35 20.61 -6.77
N SER A 67 21.41 19.99 -6.09
CA SER A 67 21.22 20.24 -4.67
C SER A 67 22.23 19.33 -3.93
N GLU A 68 23.04 19.94 -3.09
CA GLU A 68 24.04 19.31 -2.24
C GLU A 68 23.53 17.95 -1.75
N GLN A 69 24.25 16.91 -2.15
CA GLN A 69 24.07 15.57 -1.65
C GLN A 69 24.37 15.66 -0.15
N ASP A 70 23.34 15.72 0.67
CA ASP A 70 23.48 15.47 2.10
C ASP A 70 24.07 14.06 2.22
N ASP A 71 25.35 13.97 2.54
CA ASP A 71 26.09 12.74 2.87
C ASP A 71 25.60 12.14 4.22
N ASP A 72 24.34 12.32 4.55
CA ASP A 72 23.76 11.66 5.70
C ASP A 72 23.72 10.15 5.44
N PRO A 73 24.25 9.33 6.35
CA PRO A 73 24.22 7.89 6.20
C PRO A 73 22.76 7.44 6.06
N PRO A 74 22.50 6.39 5.27
CA PRO A 74 21.14 5.88 5.11
C PRO A 74 20.55 5.64 6.49
N LEU A 75 19.32 6.16 6.70
CA LEU A 75 18.59 6.03 7.97
C LEU A 75 18.60 4.56 8.39
N ALA A 76 19.06 4.30 9.60
CA ALA A 76 18.93 2.96 10.18
C ALA A 76 17.44 2.61 10.24
N VAL A 77 17.11 1.31 10.18
CA VAL A 77 15.72 0.89 10.43
C VAL A 77 15.32 1.38 11.82
N PRO A 78 14.13 1.99 12.00
CA PRO A 78 13.66 2.36 13.33
C PRO A 78 13.73 1.13 14.24
N PRO A 79 14.25 1.25 15.46
CA PRO A 79 14.43 0.09 16.31
C PRO A 79 13.12 -0.65 16.47
N GLY A 80 13.12 -1.92 16.07
CA GLY A 80 12.02 -2.84 16.33
C GLY A 80 11.70 -2.81 17.82
N VAL A 81 10.45 -2.71 18.13
CA VAL A 81 9.95 -2.71 19.50
C VAL A 81 9.83 -4.12 20.02
N ASP A 82 9.80 -4.22 21.35
CA ASP A 82 9.41 -5.48 22.00
C ASP A 82 8.16 -6.03 21.30
N ALA A 83 8.29 -7.21 20.75
CA ALA A 83 7.22 -7.85 20.00
C ALA A 83 5.92 -7.74 20.79
N ILE A 84 4.84 -7.37 20.09
CA ILE A 84 3.49 -7.51 20.66
C ILE A 84 3.47 -8.91 21.27
N PRO A 85 3.08 -9.08 22.55
CA PRO A 85 3.19 -10.37 23.20
C PRO A 85 2.63 -11.46 22.30
N CYS A 86 3.53 -12.24 21.70
CA CYS A 86 3.15 -13.28 20.76
C CYS A 86 2.01 -14.07 21.35
N VAL A 87 0.94 -14.20 20.61
CA VAL A 87 -0.12 -15.13 20.93
C VAL A 87 0.53 -16.50 21.09
N PRO A 88 0.46 -17.15 22.25
CA PRO A 88 0.85 -18.53 22.34
C PRO A 88 0.06 -19.30 21.28
N ALA A 89 0.73 -20.16 20.52
CA ALA A 89 0.10 -20.97 19.50
C ALA A 89 -1.07 -21.75 20.13
N GLY A 90 -2.30 -21.32 19.77
CA GLY A 90 -3.56 -21.99 20.09
C GLY A 90 -4.05 -21.85 21.55
N PRO A 91 -5.36 -21.95 21.74
CA PRO A 91 -5.94 -22.04 23.08
C PRO A 91 -5.42 -23.31 23.78
N ALA A 92 -5.19 -23.17 25.07
CA ALA A 92 -4.89 -24.38 25.89
C ALA A 92 -6.00 -25.40 25.67
N PRO A 93 -5.66 -26.71 25.59
CA PRO A 93 -6.69 -27.75 25.46
C PRO A 93 -7.72 -27.62 26.58
N GLY A 94 -8.99 -27.32 26.22
CA GLY A 94 -10.10 -27.13 27.15
C GLY A 94 -10.54 -25.69 27.40
N SER A 95 -9.92 -24.67 26.77
CA SER A 95 -10.44 -23.31 26.82
C SER A 95 -11.70 -23.18 25.95
N THR A 96 -12.79 -22.68 26.52
CA THR A 96 -14.05 -22.40 25.85
C THR A 96 -14.15 -20.95 25.37
N THR A 97 -13.06 -20.17 25.52
CA THR A 97 -13.01 -18.76 25.05
C THR A 97 -12.74 -18.72 23.55
N ASP A 98 -13.48 -17.85 22.87
CA ASP A 98 -13.23 -17.53 21.47
C ASP A 98 -11.79 -17.02 21.30
N PRO A 99 -10.97 -17.62 20.42
CA PRO A 99 -9.60 -17.16 20.18
C PRO A 99 -9.50 -15.67 19.81
N ASN A 100 -10.50 -15.12 19.11
CA ASN A 100 -10.53 -13.71 18.75
C ASN A 100 -10.73 -12.81 19.98
N SER A 101 -11.64 -13.17 20.89
CA SER A 101 -11.87 -12.38 22.11
C SER A 101 -10.66 -12.35 23.05
N ASP A 102 -9.85 -13.42 23.07
CA ASP A 102 -8.59 -13.44 23.82
C ASP A 102 -7.54 -12.53 23.16
N MET A 103 -7.46 -12.53 21.82
CA MET A 103 -6.55 -11.67 21.07
C MET A 103 -6.87 -10.18 21.30
N ASP A 104 -8.14 -9.78 21.17
CA ASP A 104 -8.59 -8.41 21.37
C ASP A 104 -8.28 -7.93 22.79
N SER A 105 -8.53 -8.76 23.79
CA SER A 105 -8.23 -8.45 25.18
C SER A 105 -6.74 -8.21 25.42
N ARG A 106 -5.88 -9.01 24.79
CA ARG A 106 -4.42 -8.91 24.92
C ARG A 106 -3.88 -7.69 24.18
N LEU A 107 -4.40 -7.45 22.98
CA LEU A 107 -4.04 -6.27 22.18
C LEU A 107 -4.44 -4.98 22.90
N LYS A 108 -5.64 -4.98 23.50
CA LYS A 108 -6.08 -3.87 24.34
C LYS A 108 -5.16 -3.66 25.55
N ALA A 109 -4.84 -4.70 26.29
CA ALA A 109 -3.93 -4.61 27.45
C ALA A 109 -2.53 -4.13 27.05
N TRP A 110 -2.02 -4.58 25.89
CA TRP A 110 -0.76 -4.09 25.33
C TRP A 110 -0.83 -2.60 24.99
N ALA A 111 -1.88 -2.14 24.32
CA ALA A 111 -2.07 -0.74 23.98
C ALA A 111 -2.22 0.15 25.22
N ASP A 112 -2.98 -0.29 26.23
CA ASP A 112 -3.15 0.43 27.49
C ASP A 112 -1.79 0.57 28.23
N ASN A 113 -0.93 -0.43 28.20
CA ASN A 113 0.42 -0.37 28.76
C ASN A 113 1.34 0.61 28.02
N LEU A 114 1.08 0.88 26.76
CA LEU A 114 1.81 1.84 25.93
C LEU A 114 1.20 3.23 25.87
N ALA A 115 0.18 3.56 26.64
CA ALA A 115 -0.45 4.87 26.65
C ALA A 115 0.55 6.03 26.89
N HIS A 116 1.67 5.74 27.57
CA HIS A 116 2.75 6.71 27.85
C HIS A 116 3.54 7.14 26.60
N VAL A 117 3.43 6.43 25.46
CA VAL A 117 4.11 6.84 24.22
C VAL A 117 3.45 8.05 23.55
N GLY A 118 2.24 8.43 23.99
CA GLY A 118 1.52 9.60 23.50
C GLY A 118 0.61 9.32 22.31
N ILE A 119 0.30 8.06 22.05
CA ILE A 119 -0.68 7.59 21.05
C ILE A 119 -1.92 7.08 21.80
N SER A 120 -3.11 7.34 21.27
CA SER A 120 -4.33 6.81 21.87
C SER A 120 -4.31 5.28 21.87
N PRO A 121 -4.83 4.60 22.92
CA PRO A 121 -4.90 3.15 22.96
C PRO A 121 -5.65 2.57 21.74
N ARG A 122 -6.64 3.27 21.22
CA ARG A 122 -7.40 2.83 20.05
C ARG A 122 -6.53 2.78 18.78
N ALA A 123 -5.73 3.83 18.54
CA ALA A 123 -4.80 3.83 17.41
C ALA A 123 -3.67 2.79 17.58
N LEU A 124 -3.16 2.61 18.81
CA LEU A 124 -2.19 1.57 19.10
C LEU A 124 -2.74 0.16 18.79
N GLN A 125 -3.99 -0.11 19.17
CA GLN A 125 -4.64 -1.38 18.84
C GLN A 125 -4.66 -1.64 17.33
N ALA A 126 -5.04 -0.64 16.53
CA ALA A 126 -5.08 -0.76 15.07
C ALA A 126 -3.69 -1.07 14.48
N TYR A 127 -2.65 -0.34 14.91
CA TYR A 127 -1.29 -0.57 14.42
C TYR A 127 -0.74 -1.92 14.88
N GLY A 128 -1.02 -2.32 16.11
CA GLY A 128 -0.63 -3.61 16.65
C GLY A 128 -1.34 -4.77 15.96
N ASN A 129 -2.64 -4.63 15.70
CA ASN A 129 -3.40 -5.60 14.92
C ASN A 129 -2.83 -5.77 13.51
N ALA A 130 -2.54 -4.67 12.82
CA ALA A 130 -1.96 -4.71 11.49
C ALA A 130 -0.59 -5.43 11.47
N GLU A 131 0.28 -5.20 12.46
CA GLU A 131 1.54 -5.95 12.60
C GLU A 131 1.28 -7.46 12.73
N ILE A 132 0.34 -7.86 13.59
CA ILE A 132 -0.02 -9.30 13.82
C ILE A 132 -0.56 -9.91 12.53
N VAL A 133 -1.50 -9.24 11.85
CA VAL A 133 -2.09 -9.71 10.59
C VAL A 133 -1.00 -9.90 9.53
N LEU A 134 -0.14 -8.91 9.35
CA LEU A 134 0.94 -8.98 8.34
C LEU A 134 2.01 -10.01 8.70
N ALA A 135 2.32 -10.19 9.97
CA ALA A 135 3.21 -11.27 10.42
C ALA A 135 2.65 -12.66 10.08
N GLY A 136 1.32 -12.82 10.09
CA GLY A 136 0.65 -14.07 9.69
C GLY A 136 0.66 -14.32 8.18
N VAL A 137 0.41 -13.28 7.37
CA VAL A 137 0.21 -13.45 5.91
C VAL A 137 1.45 -13.09 5.08
N LYS A 138 2.35 -12.27 5.60
CA LYS A 138 3.61 -11.84 4.96
C LYS A 138 4.77 -11.81 5.96
N PRO A 139 5.12 -12.94 6.60
CA PRO A 139 6.08 -12.96 7.70
C PRO A 139 7.47 -12.42 7.33
N GLN A 140 7.86 -12.52 6.06
CA GLN A 140 9.15 -12.01 5.56
C GLN A 140 9.20 -10.48 5.46
N CYS A 141 8.07 -9.79 5.59
CA CYS A 141 8.03 -8.33 5.50
C CYS A 141 8.59 -7.64 6.74
N HIS A 142 8.49 -8.27 7.91
CA HIS A 142 8.93 -7.70 9.20
C HIS A 142 8.35 -6.31 9.47
N LEU A 143 7.06 -6.09 9.14
CA LEU A 143 6.36 -4.85 9.44
C LEU A 143 6.34 -4.65 10.97
N SER A 144 6.65 -3.43 11.43
CA SER A 144 6.52 -3.02 12.82
C SER A 144 5.40 -2.01 13.01
N TRP A 145 4.66 -2.11 14.13
CA TRP A 145 3.65 -1.13 14.51
C TRP A 145 4.20 0.30 14.58
N THR A 146 5.48 0.46 14.93
CA THR A 146 6.11 1.79 14.99
C THR A 146 6.20 2.46 13.63
N THR A 147 6.41 1.70 12.56
CA THR A 147 6.39 2.22 11.18
C THR A 147 5.00 2.74 10.83
N LEU A 148 3.95 1.98 11.12
CA LEU A 148 2.55 2.42 10.92
C LEU A 148 2.21 3.64 11.77
N ALA A 149 2.62 3.64 13.04
CA ALA A 149 2.44 4.78 13.93
C ALA A 149 3.19 6.03 13.46
N GLY A 150 4.40 5.87 12.91
CA GLY A 150 5.16 6.95 12.28
C GLY A 150 4.38 7.59 11.14
N ILE A 151 3.85 6.79 10.22
CA ILE A 151 3.01 7.25 9.11
C ILE A 151 1.73 7.93 9.65
N GLY A 152 0.97 7.26 10.50
CA GLY A 152 -0.27 7.83 11.06
C GLY A 152 -0.06 9.12 11.84
N SER A 153 1.12 9.30 12.47
CA SER A 153 1.51 10.55 13.13
C SER A 153 1.70 11.68 12.12
N VAL A 154 2.42 11.42 11.05
CA VAL A 154 2.74 12.43 10.02
C VAL A 154 1.50 12.80 9.22
N GLU A 155 0.66 11.83 8.88
CA GLU A 155 -0.53 12.06 8.07
C GLU A 155 -1.59 12.88 8.82
N THR A 156 -2.01 12.41 9.99
CA THR A 156 -3.18 13.01 10.67
C THR A 156 -3.05 13.07 12.18
N ASN A 157 -1.85 12.89 12.73
CA ASN A 157 -1.67 12.71 14.17
C ASN A 157 -2.61 11.62 14.72
N HIS A 158 -2.57 10.45 14.10
CA HIS A 158 -3.36 9.27 14.46
C HIS A 158 -4.88 9.47 14.35
N GLY A 159 -5.35 10.18 13.33
CA GLY A 159 -6.78 10.43 13.12
C GLY A 159 -7.35 11.57 13.95
N THR A 160 -6.50 12.51 14.45
CA THR A 160 -6.95 13.60 15.32
C THR A 160 -6.71 15.01 14.74
N THR A 161 -6.21 15.11 13.51
CA THR A 161 -5.96 16.41 12.88
C THR A 161 -7.25 17.21 12.70
N GLY A 162 -7.14 18.56 12.66
CA GLY A 162 -8.31 19.43 12.55
C GLY A 162 -9.14 19.56 13.82
N GLY A 163 -8.70 18.98 14.93
CA GLY A 163 -9.41 19.01 16.22
C GLY A 163 -10.44 17.89 16.38
N THR A 164 -10.54 16.96 15.43
CA THR A 164 -11.36 15.75 15.60
C THR A 164 -10.73 14.78 16.61
N SER A 165 -11.50 13.82 17.05
CA SER A 165 -11.03 12.71 17.90
C SER A 165 -11.34 11.37 17.26
N LEU A 166 -10.53 10.36 17.58
CA LEU A 166 -10.79 9.00 17.15
C LEU A 166 -11.84 8.37 18.06
N GLY A 167 -12.96 7.90 17.47
CA GLY A 167 -14.03 7.20 18.18
C GLY A 167 -13.59 5.83 18.68
N ALA A 168 -14.41 5.22 19.53
CA ALA A 168 -14.20 3.86 20.01
C ALA A 168 -14.32 2.82 18.89
N ASP A 169 -15.07 3.16 17.86
CA ASP A 169 -15.25 2.39 16.62
C ASP A 169 -14.08 2.50 15.62
N GLY A 170 -13.03 3.24 15.97
CA GLY A 170 -11.88 3.42 15.08
C GLY A 170 -12.03 4.53 14.04
N ARG A 171 -13.17 5.21 13.99
CA ARG A 171 -13.42 6.28 13.02
C ARG A 171 -13.23 7.66 13.66
N PRO A 172 -12.60 8.61 12.94
CA PRO A 172 -12.63 10.01 13.37
C PRO A 172 -14.08 10.52 13.46
N VAL A 173 -14.42 11.21 14.54
CA VAL A 173 -15.77 11.78 14.74
C VAL A 173 -16.16 12.68 13.58
N GLU A 174 -15.21 13.48 13.09
CA GLU A 174 -15.35 14.24 11.85
C GLU A 174 -14.42 13.64 10.78
N GLN A 175 -14.95 13.41 9.58
CA GLN A 175 -14.18 12.83 8.50
C GLN A 175 -12.98 13.70 8.13
N ILE A 176 -11.82 13.07 8.02
CA ILE A 176 -10.58 13.73 7.62
C ILE A 176 -10.45 13.64 6.09
N ARG A 177 -10.35 14.80 5.44
CA ARG A 177 -10.15 14.94 4.00
C ARG A 177 -8.96 15.85 3.73
N GLY A 178 -8.06 15.40 2.88
CA GLY A 178 -6.98 16.22 2.36
C GLY A 178 -7.47 17.34 1.42
N PRO A 179 -6.57 18.23 1.00
CA PRO A 179 -6.88 19.19 -0.05
C PRO A 179 -7.19 18.46 -1.38
N ALA A 180 -7.92 19.14 -2.27
CA ALA A 180 -8.12 18.62 -3.63
C ALA A 180 -6.78 18.48 -4.35
N LEU A 181 -6.58 17.33 -4.99
CA LEU A 181 -5.38 17.05 -5.77
C LEU A 181 -5.53 17.65 -7.17
N ASP A 182 -5.65 18.97 -7.23
CA ASP A 182 -5.93 19.74 -8.45
C ASP A 182 -4.67 20.26 -9.17
N GLY A 183 -3.49 19.96 -8.62
CA GLY A 183 -2.20 20.42 -9.14
C GLY A 183 -1.75 21.77 -8.59
N THR A 184 -2.48 22.36 -7.64
CA THR A 184 -2.06 23.58 -6.93
C THR A 184 -1.26 23.25 -5.67
N ASN A 185 -0.53 24.24 -5.12
CA ASN A 185 0.22 24.11 -3.86
C ASN A 185 1.20 22.92 -3.83
N ASN A 186 1.86 22.62 -4.95
CA ASN A 186 2.74 21.48 -5.15
C ASN A 186 2.05 20.10 -5.03
N ASN A 187 0.72 20.06 -5.01
CA ASN A 187 0.00 18.81 -5.05
C ASN A 187 0.02 18.24 -6.47
N LYS A 188 0.12 16.94 -6.60
CA LYS A 188 -0.09 16.26 -7.87
C LYS A 188 -1.54 16.49 -8.35
N ARG A 189 -1.73 16.60 -9.66
CA ARG A 189 -3.07 16.68 -10.24
C ARG A 189 -3.62 15.28 -10.48
N ILE A 190 -4.63 14.88 -9.69
CA ILE A 190 -5.31 13.58 -9.80
C ILE A 190 -6.81 13.87 -10.01
N PRO A 191 -7.33 13.65 -11.23
CA PRO A 191 -8.77 13.72 -11.50
C PRO A 191 -9.51 12.67 -10.65
N ASP A 192 -10.79 12.93 -10.38
CA ASP A 192 -11.68 12.00 -9.68
C ASP A 192 -11.63 10.57 -10.25
N THR A 193 -11.40 9.59 -9.39
CA THR A 193 -11.27 8.17 -9.74
C THR A 193 -12.38 7.29 -9.17
N ASP A 194 -13.20 7.81 -8.24
CA ASP A 194 -14.24 7.04 -7.54
C ASP A 194 -15.66 7.63 -7.64
N GLY A 195 -15.82 8.75 -8.36
CA GLY A 195 -17.09 9.47 -8.43
C GLY A 195 -17.44 10.20 -7.13
N GLY A 196 -16.44 10.46 -6.27
CA GLY A 196 -16.60 11.08 -4.97
C GLY A 196 -17.16 10.13 -3.91
N GLU A 197 -17.05 8.82 -4.10
CA GLU A 197 -17.57 7.81 -3.16
C GLU A 197 -16.91 7.92 -1.79
N TYR A 198 -15.57 8.04 -1.76
CA TYR A 198 -14.82 8.07 -0.50
C TYR A 198 -14.54 9.48 0.00
N ASP A 199 -14.30 10.43 -0.90
CA ASP A 199 -13.83 11.77 -0.53
C ASP A 199 -14.87 12.88 -0.70
N GLY A 200 -15.96 12.62 -1.45
CA GLY A 200 -17.04 13.57 -1.72
C GLY A 200 -16.72 14.58 -2.82
N ASP A 201 -15.58 14.48 -3.52
CA ASP A 201 -15.19 15.39 -4.60
C ASP A 201 -15.26 14.68 -5.95
N THR A 202 -16.16 15.14 -6.84
CA THR A 202 -16.37 14.55 -8.17
C THR A 202 -15.51 15.18 -9.27
N LYS A 203 -14.47 15.93 -8.91
CA LYS A 203 -13.57 16.58 -9.87
C LYS A 203 -12.13 16.14 -9.70
N PHE A 204 -11.69 16.04 -8.47
CA PHE A 204 -10.33 15.64 -8.11
C PHE A 204 -10.37 14.76 -6.88
N ASP A 205 -9.53 13.73 -6.86
CA ASP A 205 -9.34 12.93 -5.66
C ASP A 205 -8.81 13.78 -4.49
N ARG A 206 -9.15 13.36 -3.27
CA ARG A 206 -8.57 13.83 -2.02
C ARG A 206 -8.08 12.65 -1.22
N ALA A 207 -7.04 12.86 -0.45
CA ALA A 207 -6.64 11.87 0.56
C ALA A 207 -7.72 11.73 1.64
N VAL A 208 -7.95 10.50 2.12
CA VAL A 208 -9.07 10.14 2.99
C VAL A 208 -8.59 9.47 4.26
N GLY A 209 -9.20 9.84 5.37
CA GLY A 209 -9.12 9.13 6.65
C GLY A 209 -7.81 9.24 7.40
N PRO A 210 -7.62 8.42 8.45
CA PRO A 210 -6.49 8.53 9.38
C PRO A 210 -5.11 8.40 8.75
N MET A 211 -4.98 7.62 7.67
CA MET A 211 -3.71 7.39 6.98
C MET A 211 -3.68 7.95 5.56
N GLN A 212 -4.61 8.84 5.22
CA GLN A 212 -4.64 9.65 4.00
C GLN A 212 -4.46 8.84 2.70
N PHE A 213 -5.23 7.75 2.55
CA PHE A 213 -5.30 7.03 1.28
C PHE A 213 -6.02 7.86 0.22
N ILE A 214 -5.48 7.92 -1.00
CA ILE A 214 -6.25 8.40 -2.15
C ILE A 214 -7.19 7.29 -2.65
N PRO A 215 -8.37 7.62 -3.20
CA PRO A 215 -9.39 6.65 -3.62
C PRO A 215 -8.86 5.48 -4.44
N GLN A 216 -8.10 5.74 -5.49
CA GLN A 216 -7.52 4.69 -6.34
C GLN A 216 -6.57 3.76 -5.58
N THR A 217 -5.76 4.28 -4.66
CA THR A 217 -4.85 3.46 -3.85
C THR A 217 -5.64 2.64 -2.84
N TRP A 218 -6.68 3.24 -2.24
CA TRP A 218 -7.59 2.53 -1.34
C TRP A 218 -8.23 1.33 -2.03
N GLU A 219 -8.82 1.51 -3.18
CA GLU A 219 -9.46 0.41 -3.94
C GLU A 219 -8.52 -0.78 -4.18
N ARG A 220 -7.24 -0.51 -4.39
CA ARG A 220 -6.26 -1.55 -4.64
C ARG A 220 -5.83 -2.31 -3.37
N TRP A 221 -5.80 -1.64 -2.24
CA TRP A 221 -5.19 -2.17 -1.01
C TRP A 221 -6.18 -2.34 0.14
N LYS A 222 -7.45 -1.96 -0.05
CA LYS A 222 -8.46 -2.01 0.99
C LYS A 222 -8.49 -3.35 1.72
N ALA A 223 -8.69 -3.27 3.00
CA ALA A 223 -8.75 -4.41 3.91
C ALA A 223 -9.89 -4.19 4.91
N ASP A 224 -10.38 -5.26 5.45
CA ASP A 224 -11.26 -5.31 6.62
C ASP A 224 -10.36 -5.69 7.79
N GLY A 225 -9.97 -4.71 8.59
CA GLY A 225 -8.93 -4.86 9.60
C GLY A 225 -9.47 -5.31 10.96
N ASP A 226 -10.72 -4.96 11.27
CA ASP A 226 -11.41 -5.34 12.50
C ASP A 226 -12.37 -6.53 12.33
N GLY A 227 -12.63 -6.96 11.08
CA GLY A 227 -13.46 -8.10 10.77
C GLY A 227 -14.96 -7.82 10.84
N ASP A 228 -15.38 -6.55 10.69
CA ASP A 228 -16.78 -6.16 10.71
C ASP A 228 -17.51 -6.44 9.39
N GLY A 229 -16.79 -6.84 8.34
CA GLY A 229 -17.29 -7.16 7.00
C GLY A 229 -17.36 -5.95 6.07
N VAL A 230 -16.85 -4.78 6.49
CA VAL A 230 -16.80 -3.55 5.71
C VAL A 230 -15.35 -3.09 5.60
N SER A 231 -14.93 -2.61 4.44
CA SER A 231 -13.64 -1.92 4.29
C SER A 231 -13.89 -0.44 4.13
N ASP A 232 -13.52 0.37 5.14
CA ASP A 232 -13.77 1.81 5.21
C ASP A 232 -12.46 2.60 5.32
N PRO A 233 -12.12 3.50 4.37
CA PRO A 233 -10.89 4.30 4.46
C PRO A 233 -10.87 5.30 5.64
N ASN A 234 -11.97 5.46 6.34
CA ASN A 234 -12.04 6.26 7.57
C ASN A 234 -11.81 5.43 8.83
N ASP A 235 -11.83 4.10 8.75
CA ASP A 235 -11.56 3.24 9.88
C ASP A 235 -10.05 3.00 10.05
N ILE A 236 -9.53 3.29 11.26
CA ILE A 236 -8.08 3.17 11.52
C ILE A 236 -7.59 1.72 11.46
N ASP A 237 -8.42 0.72 11.76
CA ASP A 237 -8.05 -0.69 11.70
C ASP A 237 -7.87 -1.13 10.25
N ASP A 238 -8.80 -0.74 9.40
CA ASP A 238 -8.80 -1.08 7.98
C ASP A 238 -7.62 -0.43 7.26
N VAL A 239 -7.43 0.88 7.49
CA VAL A 239 -6.34 1.61 6.83
C VAL A 239 -4.98 1.21 7.38
N ALA A 240 -4.86 0.76 8.63
CA ALA A 240 -3.60 0.25 9.17
C ALA A 240 -3.20 -1.08 8.50
N VAL A 241 -4.14 -2.00 8.32
CA VAL A 241 -3.89 -3.27 7.60
C VAL A 241 -3.62 -3.00 6.12
N ALA A 242 -4.39 -2.12 5.48
CA ALA A 242 -4.17 -1.72 4.10
C ALA A 242 -2.78 -1.08 3.89
N ALA A 243 -2.36 -0.19 4.79
CA ALA A 243 -1.02 0.40 4.77
C ALA A 243 0.06 -0.68 4.96
N GLY A 244 -0.15 -1.63 5.85
CA GLY A 244 0.74 -2.79 6.01
C GLY A 244 0.88 -3.58 4.72
N HIS A 245 -0.22 -3.89 4.04
CA HIS A 245 -0.17 -4.58 2.74
C HIS A 245 0.58 -3.78 1.67
N TYR A 246 0.38 -2.46 1.63
CA TYR A 246 1.06 -1.55 0.73
C TYR A 246 2.57 -1.51 0.98
N LEU A 247 2.99 -1.32 2.22
CA LEU A 247 4.41 -1.27 2.60
C LEU A 247 5.12 -2.58 2.32
N CYS A 248 4.44 -3.72 2.55
CA CYS A 248 4.92 -5.07 2.29
C CYS A 248 4.73 -5.54 0.82
N ALA A 249 4.46 -4.62 -0.11
CA ALA A 249 4.38 -4.96 -1.52
C ALA A 249 5.76 -5.36 -2.09
N ASP A 250 5.74 -6.02 -3.24
CA ASP A 250 6.92 -6.35 -4.03
C ASP A 250 8.01 -7.16 -3.28
N GLY A 251 7.61 -7.86 -2.21
CA GLY A 251 8.52 -8.72 -1.43
C GLY A 251 9.50 -7.95 -0.56
N ARG A 252 9.20 -6.71 -0.20
CA ARG A 252 10.04 -5.89 0.68
C ARG A 252 10.20 -6.52 2.05
N ASP A 253 11.42 -6.41 2.60
CA ASP A 253 11.79 -6.78 3.97
C ASP A 253 12.08 -5.50 4.76
N LEU A 254 11.12 -5.04 5.55
CA LEU A 254 11.21 -3.78 6.30
C LEU A 254 12.21 -3.82 7.47
N SER A 255 12.82 -4.97 7.73
CA SER A 255 13.99 -5.06 8.63
C SER A 255 15.27 -4.55 7.96
N ARG A 256 15.25 -4.31 6.64
CA ARG A 256 16.38 -3.78 5.87
C ARG A 256 16.18 -2.30 5.60
N ALA A 257 17.17 -1.49 5.92
CA ALA A 257 17.10 -0.03 5.79
C ALA A 257 16.69 0.44 4.38
N ALA A 258 17.23 -0.17 3.33
CA ALA A 258 16.91 0.18 1.95
C ALA A 258 15.44 -0.14 1.58
N ASP A 259 14.92 -1.29 2.02
CA ASP A 259 13.54 -1.69 1.74
C ASP A 259 12.55 -0.87 2.57
N TRP A 260 12.90 -0.56 3.83
CA TRP A 260 12.11 0.33 4.67
C TRP A 260 12.02 1.73 4.07
N TYR A 261 13.17 2.29 3.67
CA TYR A 261 13.21 3.59 2.99
C TYR A 261 12.35 3.57 1.72
N ALA A 262 12.54 2.58 0.86
CA ALA A 262 11.78 2.46 -0.40
C ALA A 262 10.27 2.31 -0.15
N ALA A 263 9.85 1.60 0.90
CA ALA A 263 8.45 1.43 1.27
C ALA A 263 7.82 2.75 1.71
N VAL A 264 8.49 3.50 2.60
CA VAL A 264 7.99 4.78 3.11
C VAL A 264 8.06 5.86 2.03
N PHE A 265 9.12 5.88 1.21
CA PHE A 265 9.22 6.79 0.06
C PHE A 265 8.13 6.52 -0.98
N ALA A 266 7.73 5.26 -1.20
CA ALA A 266 6.60 4.93 -2.07
C ALA A 266 5.26 5.43 -1.50
N TYR A 267 5.11 5.56 -0.19
CA TYR A 267 3.92 6.12 0.46
C TYR A 267 3.76 7.62 0.17
N ASN A 268 4.86 8.37 0.24
CA ASN A 268 4.93 9.77 -0.17
C ASN A 268 6.35 10.08 -0.70
N HIS A 269 6.44 10.54 -1.95
CA HIS A 269 7.69 10.70 -2.72
C HIS A 269 8.52 11.92 -2.30
N LEU A 270 8.71 12.13 -1.00
CA LEU A 270 9.52 13.20 -0.43
C LEU A 270 10.49 12.63 0.61
N ASP A 271 11.79 12.92 0.46
CA ASP A 271 12.82 12.53 1.45
C ASP A 271 12.55 13.12 2.84
N SER A 272 12.02 14.34 2.91
CA SER A 272 11.58 14.95 4.17
C SER A 272 10.50 14.13 4.86
N TYR A 273 9.53 13.60 4.10
CA TYR A 273 8.50 12.71 4.63
C TYR A 273 9.10 11.44 5.24
N VAL A 274 10.03 10.80 4.53
CA VAL A 274 10.71 9.60 5.04
C VAL A 274 11.44 9.90 6.35
N ARG A 275 12.13 11.04 6.43
CA ARG A 275 12.82 11.48 7.67
C ARG A 275 11.84 11.74 8.82
N ASP A 276 10.71 12.38 8.54
CA ASP A 276 9.68 12.65 9.55
C ASP A 276 9.05 11.36 10.07
N VAL A 277 8.67 10.43 9.18
CA VAL A 277 8.15 9.12 9.56
C VAL A 277 9.19 8.34 10.38
N TYR A 278 10.47 8.35 9.96
CA TYR A 278 11.55 7.71 10.71
C TYR A 278 11.66 8.29 12.13
N ALA A 279 11.72 9.61 12.26
CA ALA A 279 11.86 10.28 13.55
C ALA A 279 10.72 9.91 14.51
N ARG A 280 9.48 9.85 14.02
CA ARG A 280 8.32 9.42 14.81
C ARG A 280 8.39 7.96 15.19
N ALA A 281 8.68 7.07 14.25
CA ALA A 281 8.79 5.64 14.50
C ALA A 281 9.91 5.32 15.53
N ASP A 282 11.06 5.97 15.40
CA ASP A 282 12.18 5.86 16.34
C ASP A 282 11.83 6.38 17.74
N GLU A 283 11.15 7.52 17.80
CA GLU A 283 10.65 8.10 19.07
C GLU A 283 9.70 7.12 19.77
N TYR A 284 8.71 6.59 19.07
CA TYR A 284 7.77 5.61 19.63
C TYR A 284 8.47 4.34 20.07
N GLY A 285 9.41 3.84 19.28
CA GLY A 285 10.21 2.67 19.62
C GLY A 285 11.09 2.88 20.85
N LYS A 286 11.66 4.07 21.04
CA LYS A 286 12.42 4.42 22.25
C LYS A 286 11.51 4.55 23.47
N LYS A 287 10.39 5.26 23.34
CA LYS A 287 9.43 5.46 24.42
C LYS A 287 8.81 4.14 24.91
N SER A 288 8.48 3.23 24.01
CA SER A 288 7.88 1.94 24.37
C SER A 288 8.77 1.08 25.29
N ARG A 289 10.09 1.27 25.22
CA ARG A 289 11.07 0.56 26.05
C ARG A 289 11.42 1.29 27.35
N SER A 290 11.08 2.55 27.46
CA SER A 290 11.33 3.35 28.67
C SER A 290 10.15 3.19 29.63
N ARG A 291 10.25 2.28 30.58
CA ARG A 291 9.34 2.15 31.72
C ARG A 291 9.87 2.92 32.92
#